data_94d6c558284c347802e280ad0cb7386f
#
_entry.id   94d6c558284c347802e280ad0cb7386f
#
_cell.length_a   1.000
_cell.length_b   1.000
_cell.length_c   1.000
_cell.angle_alpha   90.00
_cell.angle_beta   90.00
_cell.angle_gamma   90.00
#
_symmetry.space_group_name_H-M   'P 1'
#
loop_
_entity.id
_entity.type
_entity.pdbx_description
1 polymer ?
#
loop_
_entity_poly.entity_id
_entity_poly.type
_entity_poly.pdbx_seq_one_letter_code
_entity_poly.pdbx_strand_id
1 'polypeptide(L)' 'DNIPVPHFGVILDFQEFDALAERLRKNNQEFIVEPRTRFKGEAGEQRTMFICDPSNNAIEFKAFANLDTLFKP' A
#
# COMPACT_ATOMS: atom_id res chain seq x y z
N ASP A 1 5.84 11.12 1.79
CA ASP A 1 4.60 11.65 2.33
C ASP A 1 4.61 11.58 3.84
N ASN A 2 4.39 12.69 4.49
CA ASN A 2 4.31 12.73 5.94
C ASN A 2 2.87 12.53 6.38
N ILE A 3 2.62 11.42 7.07
CA ILE A 3 1.34 11.16 7.70
C ILE A 3 1.50 11.54 9.16
N PRO A 4 0.79 12.56 9.64
CA PRO A 4 1.04 13.12 10.98
C PRO A 4 0.42 12.31 12.13
N VAL A 5 0.05 11.06 11.89
CA VAL A 5 -0.49 10.17 12.93
C VAL A 5 0.31 8.88 12.92
N PRO A 6 0.27 8.10 14.02
CA PRO A 6 0.91 6.79 14.03
C PRO A 6 0.40 5.92 12.89
N HIS A 7 1.30 5.19 12.27
CA HIS A 7 0.89 4.32 11.16
C HIS A 7 1.68 3.01 11.18
N PHE A 8 1.10 2.02 10.53
CA PHE A 8 1.69 0.70 10.38
C PHE A 8 1.93 0.44 8.90
N GLY A 9 2.96 -0.33 8.58
CA GLY A 9 3.25 -0.73 7.21
C GLY A 9 2.98 -2.21 7.01
N VAL A 10 2.35 -2.55 5.89
CA VAL A 10 2.09 -3.93 5.50
C VAL A 10 2.62 -4.12 4.09
N ILE A 11 3.44 -5.15 3.88
CA ILE A 11 4.03 -5.45 2.58
C ILE A 11 3.27 -6.59 1.93
N LEU A 12 2.85 -6.37 0.68
CA LEU A 12 2.06 -7.32 -0.10
C LEU A 12 2.73 -7.52 -1.46
N ASP A 13 2.35 -8.59 -2.17
CA ASP A 13 2.68 -8.65 -3.59
C ASP A 13 1.64 -7.84 -4.38
N PHE A 14 1.88 -7.65 -5.68
CA PHE A 14 0.98 -6.83 -6.49
C PHE A 14 -0.42 -7.42 -6.56
N GLN A 15 -0.51 -8.74 -6.65
CA GLN A 15 -1.81 -9.40 -6.75
C GLN A 15 -2.62 -9.20 -5.47
N GLU A 16 -1.97 -9.38 -4.32
CA GLU A 16 -2.62 -9.16 -3.02
C GLU A 16 -3.03 -7.71 -2.85
N PHE A 17 -2.16 -6.79 -3.26
CA PHE A 17 -2.44 -5.36 -3.17
C PHE A 17 -3.68 -4.99 -3.98
N ASP A 18 -3.72 -5.43 -5.24
CA ASP A 18 -4.84 -5.11 -6.12
C ASP A 18 -6.16 -5.69 -5.61
N ALA A 19 -6.12 -6.92 -5.10
CA ALA A 19 -7.31 -7.56 -4.55
C ALA A 19 -7.82 -6.81 -3.32
N LEU A 20 -6.90 -6.39 -2.45
CA LEU A 20 -7.26 -5.64 -1.25
C LEU A 20 -7.83 -4.27 -1.60
N ALA A 21 -7.19 -3.57 -2.54
CA ALA A 21 -7.66 -2.25 -2.96
C ALA A 21 -9.09 -2.33 -3.51
N GLU A 22 -9.37 -3.35 -4.30
CA GLU A 22 -10.71 -3.55 -4.85
C GLU A 22 -11.72 -3.82 -3.75
N ARG A 23 -11.35 -4.67 -2.80
CA ARG A 23 -12.23 -4.99 -1.67
C ARG A 23 -12.54 -3.75 -0.84
N LEU A 24 -11.53 -2.93 -0.58
CA LEU A 24 -11.72 -1.70 0.19
C LEU A 24 -12.66 -0.74 -0.53
N ARG A 25 -12.52 -0.61 -1.85
CA ARG A 25 -13.42 0.24 -2.63
C ARG A 25 -14.86 -0.26 -2.59
N LYS A 26 -15.04 -1.58 -2.69
CA LYS A 26 -16.37 -2.17 -2.62
C LYS A 26 -17.05 -1.92 -1.29
N ASN A 27 -16.28 -1.78 -0.23
CA ASN A 27 -16.80 -1.53 1.10
C ASN A 27 -16.83 -0.03 1.44
N ASN A 28 -16.65 0.83 0.45
CA ASN A 28 -16.69 2.28 0.61
C ASN A 28 -15.64 2.80 1.59
N GLN A 29 -14.50 2.12 1.69
CA GLN A 29 -13.41 2.59 2.54
C GLN A 29 -12.80 3.85 1.95
N GLU A 30 -12.68 4.89 2.78
CA GLU A 30 -12.00 6.10 2.36
C GLU A 30 -10.50 5.90 2.41
N PHE A 31 -9.80 6.46 1.43
CA PHE A 31 -8.34 6.40 1.40
C PHE A 31 -7.76 7.76 1.82
N ILE A 32 -6.75 7.73 2.68
CA ILE A 32 -5.94 8.91 2.94
C ILE A 32 -5.10 9.20 1.69
N VAL A 33 -4.53 8.14 1.13
CA VAL A 33 -3.80 8.19 -0.15
C VAL A 33 -4.37 7.07 -1.02
N GLU A 34 -4.93 7.46 -2.17
CA GLU A 34 -5.48 6.50 -3.12
C GLU A 34 -4.38 5.56 -3.64
N PRO A 35 -4.75 4.32 -4.00
CA PRO A 35 -3.77 3.41 -4.59
C PRO A 35 -3.06 4.06 -5.76
N ARG A 36 -1.74 4.00 -5.77
CA ARG A 36 -0.93 4.58 -6.83
C ARG A 36 0.32 3.76 -7.05
N THR A 37 0.88 3.87 -8.25
CA THR A 37 2.12 3.20 -8.62
C THR A 37 3.25 4.22 -8.62
N ARG A 38 4.37 3.85 -8.00
CA ARG A 38 5.57 4.67 -7.99
C ARG A 38 6.66 3.95 -8.76
N PHE A 39 7.52 4.72 -9.43
CA PHE A 39 8.67 4.17 -10.19
C PHE A 39 8.24 3.16 -11.25
N LYS A 40 7.13 3.46 -11.92
CA LYS A 40 6.57 2.57 -12.92
C LYS A 40 7.59 2.27 -14.02
N GLY A 41 7.74 0.98 -14.33
CA GLY A 41 8.68 0.56 -15.36
C GLY A 41 10.12 0.45 -14.90
N GLU A 42 10.40 0.74 -13.64
CA GLU A 42 11.75 0.66 -13.09
C GLU A 42 11.87 -0.55 -12.16
N ALA A 43 13.11 -0.92 -11.84
CA ALA A 43 13.36 -2.08 -10.98
C ALA A 43 12.72 -1.92 -9.60
N GLY A 44 12.60 -0.68 -9.14
CA GLY A 44 11.99 -0.39 -7.84
C GLY A 44 10.51 -0.08 -7.88
N GLU A 45 9.83 -0.50 -8.95
CA GLU A 45 8.39 -0.22 -9.07
C GLU A 45 7.64 -0.73 -7.84
N GLN A 46 6.76 0.12 -7.31
CA GLN A 46 5.96 -0.22 -6.15
C GLN A 46 4.58 0.43 -6.23
N ARG A 47 3.64 -0.14 -5.50
CA ARG A 47 2.31 0.43 -5.33
C ARG A 47 2.10 0.73 -3.87
N THR A 48 1.42 1.83 -3.58
CA THR A 48 1.16 2.25 -2.20
C THR A 48 -0.27 2.75 -2.06
N MET A 49 -0.82 2.58 -0.86
CA MET A 49 -2.09 3.19 -0.48
C MET A 49 -2.11 3.34 1.03
N PHE A 50 -2.87 4.32 1.52
CA PHE A 50 -3.05 4.54 2.95
C PHE A 50 -4.53 4.61 3.26
N ILE A 51 -4.92 3.96 4.34
CA ILE A 51 -6.27 4.10 4.89
C ILE A 51 -6.16 4.42 6.38
N CYS A 52 -7.28 4.81 6.98
CA CYS A 52 -7.35 5.07 8.40
C CYS A 52 -8.23 4.00 9.04
N ASP A 53 -7.75 3.39 10.13
CA ASP A 53 -8.56 2.39 10.82
C ASP A 53 -9.55 3.09 11.79
N PRO A 54 -10.47 2.34 12.43
CA PRO A 54 -11.43 2.95 13.33
C PRO A 54 -10.79 3.66 14.54
N SER A 55 -9.57 3.30 14.88
CA SER A 55 -8.85 3.94 15.98
C SER A 55 -8.03 5.15 15.53
N ASN A 56 -8.24 5.60 14.32
CA ASN A 56 -7.56 6.76 13.72
C ASN A 56 -6.06 6.55 13.54
N ASN A 57 -5.64 5.32 13.31
CA ASN A 57 -4.27 5.01 12.92
C ASN A 57 -4.21 4.87 11.39
N ALA A 58 -3.17 5.41 10.80
CA ALA A 58 -2.96 5.25 9.36
C ALA A 58 -2.31 3.89 9.10
N ILE A 59 -2.78 3.19 8.09
CA ILE A 59 -2.22 1.92 7.66
C ILE A 59 -1.72 2.10 6.24
N GLU A 60 -0.44 1.87 6.04
CA GLU A 60 0.16 1.92 4.71
C GLU A 60 0.30 0.51 4.17
N PHE A 61 -0.18 0.29 2.95
CA PHE A 61 0.05 -0.96 2.24
C PHE A 61 1.00 -0.67 1.09
N LYS A 62 2.05 -1.48 0.98
CA LYS A 62 3.03 -1.38 -0.09
C LYS A 62 3.15 -2.70 -0.81
N ALA A 63 3.28 -2.65 -2.12
CA ALA A 63 3.57 -3.82 -2.92
C ALA A 63 4.74 -3.53 -3.83
N PHE A 64 5.57 -4.53 -4.05
CA PHE A 64 6.77 -4.43 -4.86
C PHE A 64 6.69 -5.41 -6.03
N ALA A 65 7.26 -5.03 -7.15
CA ALA A 65 7.27 -5.88 -8.33
C ALA A 65 8.04 -7.18 -8.09
N ASN A 66 9.05 -7.14 -7.23
CA ASN A 66 9.88 -8.30 -6.95
C ASN A 66 10.21 -8.38 -5.47
N LEU A 67 9.39 -9.13 -4.73
CA LEU A 67 9.60 -9.32 -3.30
C LEU A 67 10.88 -10.08 -2.99
N ASP A 68 11.29 -11.00 -3.86
CA ASP A 68 12.52 -11.74 -3.64
C ASP A 68 13.72 -10.82 -3.58
N THR A 69 13.76 -9.84 -4.48
CA THR A 69 14.86 -8.86 -4.49
C THR A 69 14.84 -8.02 -3.22
N LEU A 70 13.66 -7.69 -2.73
CA LEU A 70 13.51 -6.88 -1.53
C LEU A 70 14.11 -7.55 -0.30
N PHE A 71 13.96 -8.87 -0.19
CA PHE A 71 14.39 -9.60 1.00
C PHE A 71 15.76 -10.27 0.89
N LYS A 72 16.42 -10.15 -0.24
CA LYS A 72 17.77 -10.67 -0.39
C LYS A 72 18.78 -9.68 0.17
N PRO A 73 19.81 -10.19 0.86
CA PRO A 73 20.88 -9.32 1.36
C PRO A 73 21.70 -8.73 0.23
#